data_1e07ce131a6f44a4a72c4df84ec7e4c4
#
_entry.id   1e07ce131a6f44a4a72c4df84ec7e4c4
#
_cell.length_a   1.000
_cell.length_b   1.000
_cell.length_c   1.000
_cell.angle_alpha   90.00
_cell.angle_beta   90.00
_cell.angle_gamma   90.00
#
_symmetry.space_group_name_H-M   'P 1'
#
loop_
_entity.id
_entity.type
_entity.pdbx_description
1 polymer ?
#
loop_
_entity_poly.entity_id
_entity_poly.type
_entity_poly.pdbx_seq_one_letter_code
_entity_poly.pdbx_strand_id
1 'polypeptide(L)'
;GDFSRLLVGPLRFSVWGMSGTLHVADDQWTSHAEAALWQWIERADAAVNRFNPESEISRLNRDGELTDASEDFFRFLDAARYAYDMTEGLCDPTVANALCAWGYASDFDHIPDGVVVQSTRPTHGMGALEVTVAERYLTTCCPLDFGASAKALVVDLIAAEVSRHSDVLVEIGGDVAVSTTHGSSPWIIGVAPDGPEPTAPQIAVLSGGVATSSTTLRTWATDRGPAHHIIDPRTN
;
A
#
# COMPACT_ATOMS: atom_id res chain seq x y z
N GLY A 1 5.84 -39.00 -16.73
CA GLY A 1 6.49 -38.40 -15.57
C GLY A 1 5.41 -37.83 -14.68
N ASP A 2 5.35 -38.34 -13.48
CA ASP A 2 4.36 -38.02 -12.44
C ASP A 2 4.58 -36.57 -11.97
N PHE A 3 3.68 -35.66 -12.34
CA PHE A 3 3.69 -34.27 -11.92
C PHE A 3 2.85 -34.04 -10.65
N SER A 4 2.81 -34.99 -9.75
CA SER A 4 2.32 -34.78 -8.40
C SER A 4 3.37 -34.10 -7.51
N ARG A 5 3.86 -32.90 -7.90
CA ARG A 5 4.47 -32.01 -6.93
C ARG A 5 3.35 -31.52 -6.00
N LEU A 6 3.43 -31.93 -4.75
CA LEU A 6 2.66 -31.34 -3.65
C LEU A 6 3.05 -29.86 -3.63
N LEU A 7 2.27 -29.01 -4.30
CA LEU A 7 2.38 -27.57 -4.12
C LEU A 7 2.08 -27.29 -2.64
N VAL A 8 3.06 -26.83 -1.91
CA VAL A 8 2.80 -26.19 -0.61
C VAL A 8 1.83 -25.05 -0.92
N GLY A 9 0.71 -25.00 -0.24
CA GLY A 9 -0.33 -23.99 -0.50
C GLY A 9 0.22 -22.60 -0.25
N PRO A 10 -0.40 -21.55 -0.82
CA PRO A 10 0.06 -20.17 -0.61
C PRO A 10 0.05 -19.83 0.89
N LEU A 11 1.09 -19.12 1.35
CA LEU A 11 1.13 -18.52 2.66
C LEU A 11 0.02 -17.45 2.74
N ARG A 12 -0.87 -17.57 3.70
CA ARG A 12 -1.90 -16.57 3.99
C ARG A 12 -1.54 -15.84 5.27
N PHE A 13 -1.66 -14.52 5.26
CA PHE A 13 -1.30 -13.67 6.39
C PHE A 13 -2.28 -12.50 6.52
N SER A 14 -2.13 -11.73 7.60
CA SER A 14 -2.86 -10.48 7.81
C SER A 14 -1.88 -9.37 8.18
N VAL A 15 -2.05 -8.21 7.57
CA VAL A 15 -1.25 -7.02 7.84
C VAL A 15 -2.07 -5.76 7.59
N TRP A 16 -1.92 -4.73 8.43
CA TRP A 16 -2.62 -3.43 8.33
C TRP A 16 -4.15 -3.57 8.22
N GLY A 17 -4.73 -4.53 8.94
CA GLY A 17 -6.17 -4.84 8.88
C GLY A 17 -6.64 -5.44 7.55
N MET A 18 -5.73 -6.00 6.74
CA MET A 18 -6.03 -6.63 5.44
C MET A 18 -5.51 -8.05 5.38
N SER A 19 -6.16 -8.89 4.56
CA SER A 19 -5.61 -10.18 4.17
C SER A 19 -4.51 -10.01 3.15
N GLY A 20 -3.56 -10.94 3.14
CA GLY A 20 -2.53 -11.05 2.13
C GLY A 20 -2.25 -12.50 1.76
N THR A 21 -1.64 -12.68 0.61
CA THR A 21 -1.25 -13.98 0.06
C THR A 21 0.13 -13.89 -0.56
N LEU A 22 0.99 -14.85 -0.22
CA LEU A 22 2.29 -15.04 -0.86
C LEU A 22 2.34 -16.44 -1.45
N HIS A 23 2.56 -16.54 -2.74
CA HIS A 23 2.71 -17.80 -3.44
C HIS A 23 4.04 -17.84 -4.20
N VAL A 24 4.83 -18.88 -3.95
CA VAL A 24 6.14 -19.13 -4.56
C VAL A 24 6.05 -20.41 -5.36
N ALA A 25 6.51 -20.41 -6.60
CA ALA A 25 6.37 -21.57 -7.47
C ALA A 25 7.33 -22.72 -7.12
N ASP A 26 8.46 -22.42 -6.48
CA ASP A 26 9.43 -23.41 -6.03
C ASP A 26 9.54 -23.37 -4.49
N ASP A 27 9.03 -24.42 -3.86
CA ASP A 27 8.88 -24.57 -2.40
C ASP A 27 10.19 -24.38 -1.62
N GLN A 28 11.33 -24.67 -2.23
CA GLN A 28 12.63 -24.45 -1.57
C GLN A 28 12.87 -22.99 -1.18
N TRP A 29 12.18 -22.04 -1.85
CA TRP A 29 12.33 -20.61 -1.62
C TRP A 29 11.25 -20.01 -0.71
N THR A 30 10.30 -20.82 -0.23
CA THR A 30 9.18 -20.34 0.62
C THR A 30 9.67 -19.60 1.87
N SER A 31 10.64 -20.16 2.60
CA SER A 31 11.17 -19.50 3.82
C SER A 31 11.90 -18.19 3.50
N HIS A 32 12.59 -18.12 2.37
CA HIS A 32 13.23 -16.87 1.91
C HIS A 32 12.18 -15.82 1.57
N ALA A 33 11.14 -16.21 0.84
CA ALA A 33 10.06 -15.30 0.46
C ALA A 33 9.26 -14.80 1.67
N GLU A 34 9.03 -15.67 2.66
CA GLU A 34 8.39 -15.27 3.93
C GLU A 34 9.27 -14.28 4.70
N ALA A 35 10.59 -14.51 4.76
CA ALA A 35 11.51 -13.56 5.38
C ALA A 35 11.52 -12.20 4.66
N ALA A 36 11.55 -12.19 3.33
CA ALA A 36 11.46 -10.97 2.53
C ALA A 36 10.13 -10.24 2.75
N LEU A 37 9.01 -10.97 2.80
CA LEU A 37 7.69 -10.42 3.10
C LEU A 37 7.70 -9.62 4.40
N TRP A 38 8.08 -10.26 5.52
CA TRP A 38 8.05 -9.62 6.83
C TRP A 38 9.06 -8.49 6.95
N GLN A 39 10.23 -8.63 6.35
CA GLN A 39 11.24 -7.57 6.32
C GLN A 39 10.73 -6.31 5.61
N TRP A 40 10.07 -6.43 4.46
CA TRP A 40 9.54 -5.27 3.74
C TRP A 40 8.34 -4.65 4.43
N ILE A 41 7.49 -5.45 5.09
CA ILE A 41 6.39 -4.96 5.93
C ILE A 41 6.94 -4.15 7.10
N GLU A 42 7.94 -4.64 7.84
CA GLU A 42 8.56 -3.92 8.96
C GLU A 42 9.21 -2.61 8.51
N ARG A 43 9.91 -2.62 7.38
CA ARG A 43 10.54 -1.41 6.81
C ARG A 43 9.49 -0.37 6.40
N ALA A 44 8.42 -0.78 5.77
CA ALA A 44 7.30 0.10 5.43
C ALA A 44 6.62 0.67 6.68
N ASP A 45 6.42 -0.16 7.70
CA ASP A 45 5.81 0.24 8.96
C ASP A 45 6.65 1.29 9.69
N ALA A 46 7.97 1.10 9.73
CA ALA A 46 8.90 2.06 10.31
C ALA A 46 8.99 3.37 9.52
N ALA A 47 8.90 3.31 8.19
CA ALA A 47 9.04 4.49 7.34
C ALA A 47 7.72 5.27 7.19
N VAL A 48 6.61 4.60 6.82
CA VAL A 48 5.44 5.29 6.26
C VAL A 48 4.09 4.90 6.87
N ASN A 49 4.03 4.14 7.94
CA ASN A 49 2.79 3.87 8.64
C ASN A 49 2.40 5.08 9.51
N ARG A 50 1.44 5.90 9.05
CA ARG A 50 0.98 7.08 9.80
C ARG A 50 0.25 6.77 11.10
N PHE A 51 -0.13 5.51 11.34
CA PHE A 51 -0.74 5.05 12.60
C PHE A 51 0.30 4.58 13.62
N ASN A 52 1.55 4.37 13.19
CA ASN A 52 2.68 4.12 14.08
C ASN A 52 3.31 5.47 14.47
N PRO A 53 3.20 5.92 15.73
CA PRO A 53 3.69 7.24 16.15
C PRO A 53 5.22 7.39 16.02
N GLU A 54 5.95 6.27 15.99
CA GLU A 54 7.41 6.23 15.88
C GLU A 54 7.90 6.18 14.42
N SER A 55 7.00 6.00 13.46
CA SER A 55 7.37 5.99 12.04
C SER A 55 7.92 7.35 11.58
N GLU A 56 8.72 7.34 10.52
CA GLU A 56 9.31 8.56 9.98
C GLU A 56 8.23 9.52 9.47
N ILE A 57 7.18 9.01 8.79
CA ILE A 57 6.08 9.86 8.32
C ILE A 57 5.30 10.48 9.49
N SER A 58 5.12 9.76 10.60
CA SER A 58 4.43 10.30 11.78
C SER A 58 5.24 11.36 12.46
N ARG A 59 6.56 11.21 12.54
CA ARG A 59 7.48 12.25 13.04
C ARG A 59 7.45 13.49 12.13
N LEU A 60 7.58 13.31 10.82
CA LEU A 60 7.46 14.39 9.85
C LEU A 60 6.13 15.14 9.97
N ASN A 61 5.02 14.40 10.06
CA ASN A 61 3.67 14.97 10.17
C ASN A 61 3.47 15.76 11.49
N ARG A 62 4.07 15.31 12.57
CA ARG A 62 3.98 15.95 13.90
C ARG A 62 4.87 17.19 14.00
N ASP A 63 6.11 17.08 13.56
CA ASP A 63 7.16 18.05 13.81
C ASP A 63 7.30 19.06 12.64
N GLY A 64 6.74 18.75 11.47
CA GLY A 64 6.87 19.55 10.25
C GLY A 64 8.22 19.36 9.54
N GLU A 65 9.13 18.63 10.17
CA GLU A 65 10.46 18.33 9.63
C GLU A 65 10.91 16.92 9.98
N LEU A 66 11.77 16.35 9.16
CA LEU A 66 12.42 15.06 9.38
C LEU A 66 13.89 15.17 9.03
N THR A 67 14.75 14.91 10.01
CA THR A 67 16.21 14.79 9.85
C THR A 67 16.59 13.32 9.72
N ASP A 68 17.66 13.03 8.99
CA ASP A 68 18.17 11.66 8.79
C ASP A 68 17.14 10.66 8.26
N ALA A 69 16.27 11.11 7.34
CA ALA A 69 15.30 10.23 6.70
C ALA A 69 15.97 8.99 6.10
N SER A 70 15.37 7.82 6.28
CA SER A 70 15.91 6.57 5.78
C SER A 70 15.86 6.48 4.26
N GLU A 71 16.66 5.60 3.66
CA GLU A 71 16.54 5.28 2.23
C GLU A 71 15.16 4.71 1.89
N ASP A 72 14.55 4.00 2.83
CA ASP A 72 13.21 3.48 2.65
C ASP A 72 12.17 4.59 2.62
N PHE A 73 12.28 5.59 3.50
CA PHE A 73 11.39 6.74 3.43
C PHE A 73 11.46 7.43 2.05
N PHE A 74 12.66 7.67 1.53
CA PHE A 74 12.83 8.25 0.20
C PHE A 74 12.24 7.36 -0.90
N ARG A 75 12.38 6.04 -0.81
CA ARG A 75 11.80 5.09 -1.77
C ARG A 75 10.28 5.18 -1.80
N PHE A 76 9.63 5.25 -0.64
CA PHE A 76 8.18 5.44 -0.55
C PHE A 76 7.74 6.83 -1.00
N LEU A 77 8.51 7.87 -0.71
CA LEU A 77 8.27 9.22 -1.18
C LEU A 77 8.34 9.29 -2.72
N ASP A 78 9.33 8.65 -3.34
CA ASP A 78 9.47 8.61 -4.80
C ASP A 78 8.28 7.88 -5.45
N ALA A 79 7.79 6.79 -4.83
CA ALA A 79 6.57 6.12 -5.29
C ALA A 79 5.33 7.02 -5.17
N ALA A 80 5.19 7.77 -4.08
CA ALA A 80 4.10 8.72 -3.90
C ALA A 80 4.17 9.87 -4.92
N ARG A 81 5.36 10.40 -5.20
CA ARG A 81 5.59 11.41 -6.25
C ARG A 81 5.24 10.87 -7.63
N TYR A 82 5.71 9.67 -7.94
CA TYR A 82 5.39 9.02 -9.21
C TYR A 82 3.87 8.86 -9.40
N ALA A 83 3.16 8.39 -8.36
CA ALA A 83 1.71 8.26 -8.39
C ALA A 83 1.00 9.62 -8.57
N TYR A 84 1.48 10.66 -7.89
CA TYR A 84 0.98 12.03 -8.05
C TYR A 84 1.14 12.53 -9.49
N ASP A 85 2.33 12.39 -10.05
CA ASP A 85 2.64 12.86 -11.40
C ASP A 85 1.85 12.09 -12.47
N MET A 86 1.79 10.76 -12.35
CA MET A 86 1.07 9.90 -13.29
C MET A 86 -0.44 10.10 -13.29
N THR A 87 -0.99 10.61 -12.20
CA THR A 87 -2.44 10.86 -12.05
C THR A 87 -2.80 12.35 -12.14
N GLU A 88 -1.86 13.19 -12.57
CA GLU A 88 -2.05 14.64 -12.67
C GLU A 88 -2.55 15.25 -11.33
N GLY A 89 -2.02 14.72 -10.21
CA GLY A 89 -2.33 15.17 -8.86
C GLY A 89 -3.56 14.54 -8.22
N LEU A 90 -4.23 13.58 -8.87
CA LEU A 90 -5.40 12.90 -8.25
C LEU A 90 -5.00 11.92 -7.14
N CYS A 91 -3.80 11.34 -7.22
CA CYS A 91 -3.21 10.57 -6.13
C CYS A 91 -2.30 11.50 -5.32
N ASP A 92 -2.89 12.33 -4.47
CA ASP A 92 -2.19 13.38 -3.72
C ASP A 92 -1.84 12.90 -2.31
N PRO A 93 -0.55 12.79 -1.93
CA PRO A 93 -0.15 12.39 -0.58
C PRO A 93 -0.45 13.44 0.49
N THR A 94 -0.89 14.64 0.13
CA THR A 94 -1.23 15.71 1.10
C THR A 94 -2.69 15.65 1.58
N VAL A 95 -3.41 14.55 1.29
CA VAL A 95 -4.82 14.32 1.71
C VAL A 95 -4.97 13.89 3.18
N ALA A 96 -3.88 13.73 3.94
CA ALA A 96 -3.94 13.22 5.32
C ALA A 96 -4.90 14.02 6.22
N ASN A 97 -4.92 15.36 6.11
CA ASN A 97 -5.86 16.19 6.85
C ASN A 97 -7.31 15.93 6.46
N ALA A 98 -7.60 15.72 5.17
CA ALA A 98 -8.94 15.38 4.69
C ALA A 98 -9.36 14.01 5.21
N LEU A 99 -8.50 13.00 5.14
CA LEU A 99 -8.77 11.68 5.72
C LEU A 99 -9.12 11.77 7.21
N CYS A 100 -8.32 12.49 8.00
CA CYS A 100 -8.60 12.69 9.43
C CYS A 100 -9.91 13.43 9.68
N ALA A 101 -10.23 14.45 8.90
CA ALA A 101 -11.46 15.22 9.03
C ALA A 101 -12.72 14.41 8.71
N TRP A 102 -12.60 13.44 7.80
CA TRP A 102 -13.67 12.48 7.50
C TRP A 102 -13.69 11.29 8.47
N GLY A 103 -12.77 11.25 9.48
CA GLY A 103 -12.77 10.27 10.57
C GLY A 103 -11.69 9.18 10.46
N TYR A 104 -10.90 9.15 9.39
CA TYR A 104 -9.85 8.16 9.23
C TYR A 104 -8.53 8.62 9.89
N ALA A 105 -8.60 8.92 11.20
CA ALA A 105 -7.47 9.36 12.00
C ALA A 105 -6.71 8.23 12.70
N SER A 106 -7.30 7.04 12.79
CA SER A 106 -6.75 5.81 13.38
C SER A 106 -6.89 4.65 12.41
N ASP A 107 -6.33 3.49 12.77
CA ASP A 107 -6.59 2.25 12.04
C ASP A 107 -8.07 2.04 11.81
N PHE A 108 -8.42 1.43 10.67
CA PHE A 108 -9.80 1.29 10.22
C PHE A 108 -10.71 0.66 11.29
N ASP A 109 -10.22 -0.36 12.00
CA ASP A 109 -10.96 -1.07 13.05
C ASP A 109 -11.24 -0.21 14.30
N HIS A 110 -10.61 0.96 14.38
CA HIS A 110 -10.77 1.90 15.50
C HIS A 110 -11.51 3.19 15.12
N ILE A 111 -12.09 3.26 13.93
CA ILE A 111 -12.93 4.40 13.54
C ILE A 111 -14.22 4.36 14.37
N PRO A 112 -14.56 5.43 15.12
CA PRO A 112 -15.77 5.46 15.93
C PRO A 112 -17.02 5.53 15.05
N ASP A 113 -18.13 4.99 15.56
CA ASP A 113 -19.43 5.18 14.94
C ASP A 113 -19.87 6.64 15.03
N GLY A 114 -20.50 7.16 13.97
CA GLY A 114 -21.10 8.49 13.99
C GLY A 114 -20.07 9.63 13.98
N VAL A 115 -19.04 9.50 13.17
CA VAL A 115 -18.03 10.54 12.97
C VAL A 115 -18.68 11.87 12.59
N VAL A 116 -18.33 12.95 13.28
CA VAL A 116 -18.70 14.32 12.89
C VAL A 116 -17.62 14.87 11.97
N VAL A 117 -18.01 15.06 10.70
CA VAL A 117 -17.05 15.53 9.66
C VAL A 117 -16.65 16.98 9.91
N GLN A 118 -15.36 17.19 10.01
CA GLN A 118 -14.77 18.52 10.18
C GLN A 118 -14.53 19.20 8.82
N SER A 119 -14.47 20.53 8.83
CA SER A 119 -14.08 21.30 7.65
C SER A 119 -12.58 21.14 7.40
N THR A 120 -12.23 20.89 6.15
CA THR A 120 -10.83 20.84 5.70
C THR A 120 -10.52 21.98 4.75
N ARG A 121 -9.25 22.29 4.63
CA ARG A 121 -8.74 23.14 3.53
C ARG A 121 -8.43 22.23 2.34
N PRO A 122 -8.44 22.76 1.11
CA PRO A 122 -7.93 22.03 -0.05
C PRO A 122 -6.54 21.47 0.18
N THR A 123 -6.21 20.39 -0.50
CA THR A 123 -4.87 19.82 -0.46
C THR A 123 -3.82 20.78 -1.01
N HIS A 124 -2.57 20.58 -0.61
CA HIS A 124 -1.46 21.44 -1.01
C HIS A 124 -0.72 20.91 -2.22
N GLY A 125 -0.88 19.63 -2.56
CA GLY A 125 -0.09 18.94 -3.56
C GLY A 125 1.38 18.77 -3.15
N MET A 126 2.18 18.21 -4.03
CA MET A 126 3.59 17.93 -3.76
C MET A 126 4.46 19.17 -3.50
N GLY A 127 3.97 20.38 -3.86
CA GLY A 127 4.62 21.65 -3.50
C GLY A 127 4.65 21.96 -2.01
N ALA A 128 3.89 21.21 -1.18
CA ALA A 128 3.94 21.32 0.28
C ALA A 128 5.23 20.74 0.90
N LEU A 129 6.00 19.98 0.13
CA LEU A 129 7.15 19.23 0.59
C LEU A 129 8.44 19.80 0.01
N GLU A 130 9.36 20.20 0.88
CA GLU A 130 10.73 20.56 0.52
C GLU A 130 11.68 19.42 0.91
N VAL A 131 12.59 19.06 -0.01
CA VAL A 131 13.50 17.93 0.19
C VAL A 131 14.93 18.34 -0.13
N THR A 132 15.82 18.16 0.83
CA THR A 132 17.27 18.26 0.64
C THR A 132 17.87 16.86 0.74
N VAL A 133 17.96 16.16 -0.39
CA VAL A 133 18.38 14.75 -0.44
C VAL A 133 19.78 14.53 0.14
N ALA A 134 20.72 15.43 -0.15
CA ALA A 134 22.11 15.32 0.32
C ALA A 134 22.22 15.34 1.84
N GLU A 135 21.32 16.03 2.53
CA GLU A 135 21.28 16.12 3.98
C GLU A 135 20.27 15.16 4.60
N ARG A 136 19.56 14.37 3.76
CA ARG A 136 18.46 13.50 4.16
C ARG A 136 17.42 14.24 5.02
N TYR A 137 17.16 15.48 4.65
CA TYR A 137 16.31 16.42 5.37
C TYR A 137 15.07 16.75 4.55
N LEU A 138 13.92 16.75 5.20
CA LEU A 138 12.64 17.12 4.61
C LEU A 138 11.89 18.09 5.52
N THR A 139 11.13 18.99 4.92
CA THR A 139 10.11 19.77 5.61
C THR A 139 8.78 19.67 4.88
N THR A 140 7.70 19.80 5.63
CA THR A 140 6.34 19.84 5.07
C THR A 140 5.49 20.88 5.79
N CYS A 141 4.62 21.58 5.05
CA CYS A 141 3.66 22.49 5.64
C CYS A 141 2.29 21.82 5.93
N CYS A 142 2.13 20.53 5.63
CA CYS A 142 0.92 19.78 5.92
C CYS A 142 1.23 18.29 6.14
N PRO A 143 0.40 17.55 6.88
CA PRO A 143 0.57 16.11 7.05
C PRO A 143 0.43 15.35 5.73
N LEU A 144 1.21 14.27 5.62
CA LEU A 144 1.27 13.37 4.47
C LEU A 144 0.66 12.00 4.79
N ASP A 145 0.13 11.36 3.77
CA ASP A 145 -0.33 9.96 3.77
C ASP A 145 0.14 9.28 2.47
N PHE A 146 0.91 8.20 2.59
CA PHE A 146 1.38 7.42 1.44
C PHE A 146 0.56 6.15 1.22
N GLY A 147 -0.57 5.98 1.90
CA GLY A 147 -1.41 4.78 1.85
C GLY A 147 -1.87 4.37 0.45
N ALA A 148 -2.01 5.33 -0.48
CA ALA A 148 -2.41 5.06 -1.85
C ALA A 148 -1.31 4.40 -2.71
N SER A 149 -0.03 4.55 -2.36
CA SER A 149 1.12 4.04 -3.13
C SER A 149 1.98 3.04 -2.36
N ALA A 150 2.02 3.14 -1.03
CA ALA A 150 2.95 2.36 -0.21
C ALA A 150 2.72 0.85 -0.29
N LYS A 151 1.46 0.40 -0.27
CA LYS A 151 1.14 -1.05 -0.34
C LYS A 151 1.58 -1.65 -1.68
N ALA A 152 1.27 -0.97 -2.78
CA ALA A 152 1.68 -1.39 -4.11
C ALA A 152 3.20 -1.49 -4.22
N LEU A 153 3.94 -0.51 -3.68
CA LEU A 153 5.39 -0.57 -3.65
C LEU A 153 5.91 -1.75 -2.81
N VAL A 154 5.30 -2.05 -1.66
CA VAL A 154 5.71 -3.19 -0.82
C VAL A 154 5.57 -4.51 -1.58
N VAL A 155 4.43 -4.76 -2.23
CA VAL A 155 4.27 -6.02 -3.01
C VAL A 155 5.25 -6.08 -4.18
N ASP A 156 5.54 -4.96 -4.85
CA ASP A 156 6.53 -4.89 -5.92
C ASP A 156 7.94 -5.21 -5.42
N LEU A 157 8.34 -4.69 -4.26
CA LEU A 157 9.66 -4.92 -3.67
C LEU A 157 9.84 -6.38 -3.24
N ILE A 158 8.82 -6.99 -2.63
CA ILE A 158 8.81 -8.40 -2.28
C ILE A 158 8.92 -9.25 -3.55
N ALA A 159 8.09 -8.97 -4.56
CA ALA A 159 8.12 -9.70 -5.81
C ALA A 159 9.48 -9.57 -6.53
N ALA A 160 10.06 -8.39 -6.55
CA ALA A 160 11.37 -8.14 -7.15
C ALA A 160 12.51 -8.90 -6.44
N GLU A 161 12.44 -9.03 -5.11
CA GLU A 161 13.43 -9.78 -4.33
C GLU A 161 13.31 -11.28 -4.58
N VAL A 162 12.11 -11.84 -4.43
CA VAL A 162 11.83 -13.28 -4.55
C VAL A 162 12.01 -13.76 -5.99
N SER A 163 11.66 -12.94 -6.98
CA SER A 163 11.77 -13.29 -8.41
C SER A 163 13.18 -13.59 -8.90
N ARG A 164 14.19 -13.23 -8.13
CA ARG A 164 15.59 -13.63 -8.43
C ARG A 164 15.82 -15.13 -8.30
N HIS A 165 14.92 -15.83 -7.63
CA HIS A 165 15.06 -17.23 -7.26
C HIS A 165 13.90 -18.10 -7.73
N SER A 166 12.68 -17.59 -7.74
CA SER A 166 11.46 -18.31 -8.08
C SER A 166 10.41 -17.40 -8.67
N ASP A 167 9.48 -17.95 -9.44
CA ASP A 167 8.29 -17.23 -9.80
C ASP A 167 7.43 -17.00 -8.56
N VAL A 168 6.81 -15.82 -8.48
CA VAL A 168 6.13 -15.36 -7.27
C VAL A 168 4.85 -14.58 -7.60
N LEU A 169 3.86 -14.74 -6.74
CA LEU A 169 2.72 -13.85 -6.58
C LEU A 169 2.67 -13.39 -5.14
N VAL A 170 2.60 -12.08 -4.92
CA VAL A 170 2.31 -11.47 -3.63
C VAL A 170 1.13 -10.53 -3.75
N GLU A 171 0.21 -10.62 -2.80
CA GLU A 171 -1.00 -9.81 -2.73
C GLU A 171 -1.15 -9.27 -1.29
N ILE A 172 -1.50 -7.98 -1.16
CA ILE A 172 -1.87 -7.32 0.09
C ILE A 172 -3.05 -6.40 -0.16
N GLY A 173 -4.24 -6.77 0.35
CA GLY A 173 -5.42 -5.92 0.32
C GLY A 173 -5.86 -5.48 -1.09
N GLY A 174 -5.67 -6.33 -2.10
CA GLY A 174 -6.04 -6.09 -3.48
C GLY A 174 -4.94 -5.46 -4.36
N ASP A 175 -3.78 -5.14 -3.79
CA ASP A 175 -2.59 -4.79 -4.56
C ASP A 175 -1.77 -6.07 -4.78
N VAL A 176 -1.53 -6.44 -6.04
CA VAL A 176 -0.89 -7.70 -6.44
C VAL A 176 0.34 -7.39 -7.27
N ALA A 177 1.44 -8.05 -6.98
CA ALA A 177 2.61 -8.10 -7.84
C ALA A 177 2.93 -9.56 -8.21
N VAL A 178 3.28 -9.79 -9.48
CA VAL A 178 3.65 -11.10 -9.98
C VAL A 178 4.92 -11.04 -10.82
N SER A 179 5.67 -12.13 -10.78
CA SER A 179 6.81 -12.35 -11.68
C SER A 179 6.88 -13.81 -12.11
N THR A 180 7.10 -14.03 -13.40
CA THR A 180 7.32 -15.34 -14.03
C THR A 180 8.61 -15.32 -14.84
N THR A 181 9.73 -15.22 -14.17
CA THR A 181 11.06 -15.14 -14.82
C THR A 181 11.68 -16.51 -15.09
N HIS A 182 11.15 -17.56 -14.49
CA HIS A 182 11.70 -18.93 -14.52
C HIS A 182 10.91 -19.89 -15.44
N GLY A 183 10.07 -19.33 -16.34
CA GLY A 183 9.41 -20.09 -17.40
C GLY A 183 8.13 -20.79 -17.00
N SER A 184 7.51 -20.40 -15.89
CA SER A 184 6.21 -20.91 -15.47
C SER A 184 5.06 -20.35 -16.33
N SER A 185 3.87 -20.92 -16.11
CA SER A 185 2.63 -20.41 -16.71
C SER A 185 2.25 -19.08 -16.09
N PRO A 186 1.44 -18.25 -16.77
CA PRO A 186 0.92 -17.02 -16.19
C PRO A 186 0.16 -17.28 -14.88
N TRP A 187 0.23 -16.33 -13.98
CA TRP A 187 -0.62 -16.29 -12.80
C TRP A 187 -2.05 -15.92 -13.20
N ILE A 188 -3.02 -16.67 -12.69
CA ILE A 188 -4.45 -16.39 -12.94
C ILE A 188 -5.02 -15.66 -11.74
N ILE A 189 -5.43 -14.41 -11.95
CA ILE A 189 -5.95 -13.53 -10.91
C ILE A 189 -7.44 -13.35 -11.16
N GLY A 190 -8.27 -13.72 -10.18
CA GLY A 190 -9.70 -13.45 -10.19
C GLY A 190 -9.98 -11.99 -9.82
N VAL A 191 -10.84 -11.32 -10.56
CA VAL A 191 -11.25 -9.93 -10.30
C VAL A 191 -12.71 -9.94 -9.85
N ALA A 192 -12.95 -9.74 -8.56
CA ALA A 192 -14.29 -9.72 -7.98
C ALA A 192 -14.47 -8.50 -7.07
N PRO A 193 -15.63 -7.82 -7.12
CA PRO A 193 -15.87 -6.61 -6.31
C PRO A 193 -15.95 -6.88 -4.81
N ASP A 194 -16.44 -8.06 -4.40
CA ASP A 194 -16.80 -8.36 -3.02
C ASP A 194 -16.06 -9.59 -2.44
N GLY A 195 -14.92 -9.94 -3.00
CA GLY A 195 -14.10 -11.08 -2.58
C GLY A 195 -14.14 -12.27 -3.53
N PRO A 196 -13.54 -13.42 -3.17
CA PRO A 196 -13.40 -14.57 -4.04
C PRO A 196 -14.75 -15.11 -4.55
N GLU A 197 -14.96 -15.05 -5.84
CA GLU A 197 -16.15 -15.56 -6.51
C GLU A 197 -15.76 -16.55 -7.62
N PRO A 198 -16.30 -17.79 -7.65
CA PRO A 198 -15.91 -18.80 -8.63
C PRO A 198 -16.15 -18.41 -10.10
N THR A 199 -17.09 -17.50 -10.34
CA THR A 199 -17.48 -17.00 -11.66
C THR A 199 -16.86 -15.65 -12.00
N ALA A 200 -15.98 -15.11 -11.14
CA ALA A 200 -15.33 -13.84 -11.36
C ALA A 200 -14.52 -13.84 -12.66
N PRO A 201 -14.51 -12.73 -13.41
CA PRO A 201 -13.57 -12.55 -14.50
C PRO A 201 -12.13 -12.83 -14.05
N GLN A 202 -11.36 -13.46 -14.92
CA GLN A 202 -9.97 -13.82 -14.66
C GLN A 202 -9.04 -13.12 -15.63
N ILE A 203 -7.90 -12.66 -15.14
CA ILE A 203 -6.81 -12.13 -15.95
C ILE A 203 -5.56 -13.00 -15.77
N ALA A 204 -4.84 -13.20 -16.86
CA ALA A 204 -3.59 -13.93 -16.87
C ALA A 204 -2.43 -12.92 -16.89
N VAL A 205 -1.56 -12.96 -15.88
CA VAL A 205 -0.46 -12.00 -15.73
C VAL A 205 0.86 -12.77 -15.65
N LEU A 206 1.79 -12.44 -16.54
CA LEU A 206 3.15 -13.02 -16.54
C LEU A 206 4.08 -12.23 -15.61
N SER A 207 4.03 -10.91 -15.68
CA SER A 207 4.84 -10.02 -14.86
C SER A 207 4.17 -8.66 -14.76
N GLY A 208 4.31 -8.01 -13.61
CA GLY A 208 3.73 -6.70 -13.32
C GLY A 208 2.75 -6.73 -12.17
N GLY A 209 1.96 -5.67 -12.04
CA GLY A 209 1.03 -5.48 -10.93
C GLY A 209 -0.42 -5.39 -11.36
N VAL A 210 -1.30 -5.70 -10.42
CA VAL A 210 -2.75 -5.44 -10.50
C VAL A 210 -3.15 -4.76 -9.21
N ALA A 211 -3.76 -3.58 -9.29
CA ALA A 211 -4.25 -2.86 -8.13
C ALA A 211 -5.77 -2.76 -8.15
N THR A 212 -6.38 -2.83 -6.98
CA THR A 212 -7.83 -2.70 -6.81
C THR A 212 -8.13 -1.59 -5.82
N SER A 213 -8.86 -0.58 -6.29
CA SER A 213 -9.42 0.48 -5.45
C SER A 213 -10.92 0.30 -5.31
N SER A 214 -11.45 0.40 -4.09
CA SER A 214 -12.87 0.23 -3.82
C SER A 214 -13.36 1.26 -2.80
N THR A 215 -14.55 1.80 -3.06
CA THR A 215 -15.28 2.69 -2.14
C THR A 215 -16.28 1.92 -1.28
N THR A 216 -16.34 0.59 -1.37
CA THR A 216 -17.36 -0.25 -0.71
C THR A 216 -16.82 -1.05 0.46
N LEU A 217 -15.52 -1.40 0.47
CA LEU A 217 -14.94 -2.31 1.48
C LEU A 217 -14.50 -1.62 2.77
N ARG A 218 -14.02 -0.37 2.69
CA ARG A 218 -13.61 0.44 3.84
C ARG A 218 -14.49 1.66 3.95
N THR A 219 -15.69 1.45 4.50
CA THR A 219 -16.69 2.49 4.69
C THR A 219 -17.07 2.62 6.15
N TRP A 220 -17.43 3.83 6.57
CA TRP A 220 -17.94 4.13 7.92
C TRP A 220 -19.03 5.16 7.86
N ALA A 221 -19.82 5.26 8.94
CA ALA A 221 -20.91 6.20 9.05
C ALA A 221 -20.42 7.56 9.58
N THR A 222 -20.89 8.65 8.96
CA THR A 222 -20.64 10.01 9.42
C THR A 222 -21.95 10.79 9.51
N ASP A 223 -21.92 11.98 10.10
CA ASP A 223 -23.05 12.92 10.15
C ASP A 223 -23.48 13.44 8.76
N ARG A 224 -22.65 13.23 7.75
CA ARG A 224 -22.90 13.60 6.33
C ARG A 224 -23.23 12.42 5.44
N GLY A 225 -23.37 11.22 6.01
CA GLY A 225 -23.61 9.98 5.28
C GLY A 225 -22.41 9.05 5.28
N PRO A 226 -22.42 7.98 4.45
CA PRO A 226 -21.30 7.05 4.38
C PRO A 226 -20.05 7.72 3.82
N ALA A 227 -18.90 7.43 4.41
CA ALA A 227 -17.59 7.88 3.96
C ALA A 227 -16.69 6.67 3.64
N HIS A 228 -15.63 6.91 2.91
CA HIS A 228 -14.61 5.94 2.56
C HIS A 228 -13.22 6.59 2.50
N HIS A 229 -12.17 5.80 2.45
CA HIS A 229 -10.78 6.26 2.51
C HIS A 229 -10.22 6.88 1.22
N ILE A 230 -10.99 6.88 0.13
CA ILE A 230 -10.56 7.48 -1.15
C ILE A 230 -11.08 8.92 -1.18
N ILE A 231 -10.16 9.87 -1.19
CA ILE A 231 -10.45 11.32 -1.19
C ILE A 231 -10.15 11.90 -2.58
N ASP A 232 -11.06 12.70 -3.11
CA ASP A 232 -10.76 13.56 -4.26
C ASP A 232 -10.04 14.82 -3.75
N PRO A 233 -8.76 15.03 -4.07
CA PRO A 233 -7.96 16.13 -3.53
C PRO A 233 -8.45 17.52 -3.96
N ARG A 234 -9.31 17.59 -4.96
CA ARG A 234 -9.87 18.85 -5.49
C ARG A 234 -11.08 19.33 -4.67
N THR A 235 -11.76 18.43 -3.97
CA THR A 235 -13.00 18.71 -3.25
C THR A 235 -12.94 18.38 -1.77
N ASN A 236 -12.04 17.47 -1.36
CA ASN A 236 -11.89 16.87 -0.02
C ASN A 236 -13.17 16.17 0.49
#